data_28918e0793908a62d4c6b127ce47c47b
#
_entry.id   28918e0793908a62d4c6b127ce47c47b
#
_cell.length_a   1.000
_cell.length_b   1.000
_cell.length_c   1.000
_cell.angle_alpha   90.00
_cell.angle_beta   90.00
_cell.angle_gamma   90.00
#
_symmetry.space_group_name_H-M   'P 1'
#
loop_
_entity.id
_entity.type
_entity.pdbx_description
1 polymer ?
#
loop_
_entity_poly.entity_id
_entity_poly.type
_entity_poly.pdbx_seq_one_letter_code
_entity_poly.pdbx_strand_id
1 'polypeptide(L)'
;MSAQHMQPYNPAHEGAADEVFASSASGAVDWPDQTVPPSMQRGSTWHGFHWGWLLLAILLIGAGMVAGGMIYLERSYADRILPNVRVHGVEVGNLHRDEAQAAIEARFSPFLAQPVVLTYSGRSWTPTLAELGVSLEIDQALDAALAVGRGNDLLTNLQQIGAVWQYGVDLPLRLSVDQAAMQQYLLARVAEVEQPAVDAQLMLNGATVEVVPGEVGQQVLIAETLQEIMAALQDLNPDTVALRTRVLEPSLRDDAAFVAQEQIATILAGPLTLLVDGRSFVWSLDELARMIRVDRVADPAGDRLEVSIDRDQVMAKLIALGDSTEVRGTYPRLNWNDGRLEIFQEGKPGRRIDEAQAFEAVMEALTRPADQREVTVSFREIPPPITADNLDQLGITTLIGVG
;
A
#
# COMPACT_ATOMS: atom_id res chain seq x y z
N MET A 1 -17.48 20.18 32.62
CA MET A 1 -16.87 21.37 33.25
C MET A 1 -16.01 22.00 32.15
N SER A 2 -16.17 23.11 31.65
CA SER A 2 -16.92 24.33 31.71
C SER A 2 -16.74 25.00 30.34
N ALA A 3 -17.83 25.44 29.80
CA ALA A 3 -17.90 26.29 28.60
C ALA A 3 -17.53 27.73 28.96
N GLN A 4 -16.92 28.46 28.02
CA GLN A 4 -16.97 29.92 27.88
C GLN A 4 -16.78 30.20 26.39
N HIS A 5 -17.77 30.46 25.62
CA HIS A 5 -18.57 31.68 25.38
C HIS A 5 -17.67 32.93 25.24
N MET A 6 -17.48 33.37 23.99
CA MET A 6 -17.21 34.77 23.66
C MET A 6 -17.97 35.17 22.40
N GLN A 7 -18.87 36.11 22.58
CA GLN A 7 -19.80 36.71 21.60
C GLN A 7 -19.07 37.78 20.75
N PRO A 8 -19.71 38.20 19.63
CA PRO A 8 -19.16 39.20 18.71
C PRO A 8 -19.51 40.62 19.15
N TYR A 9 -18.61 41.54 18.91
CA TYR A 9 -18.76 42.97 19.16
C TYR A 9 -19.31 43.64 17.90
N ASN A 10 -20.48 44.29 18.08
CA ASN A 10 -21.11 45.26 17.18
C ASN A 10 -21.08 46.62 17.83
N PRO A 11 -20.79 47.72 17.15
CA PRO A 11 -21.34 49.02 17.52
C PRO A 11 -22.05 49.73 16.37
N ALA A 12 -23.35 49.83 16.51
CA ALA A 12 -24.14 50.91 15.99
C ALA A 12 -24.37 51.91 17.14
N HIS A 13 -24.30 53.20 16.87
CA HIS A 13 -25.00 54.31 17.48
C HIS A 13 -24.52 55.57 16.75
N GLU A 14 -25.36 56.26 15.92
CA GLU A 14 -26.46 57.15 16.34
C GLU A 14 -26.03 58.42 17.05
N GLY A 15 -26.59 59.50 16.56
CA GLY A 15 -26.84 60.76 17.24
C GLY A 15 -26.40 61.94 16.40
N ALA A 16 -27.17 62.62 15.60
CA ALA A 16 -28.34 63.47 15.85
C ALA A 16 -28.02 64.77 16.61
N ALA A 17 -28.65 65.75 16.10
CA ALA A 17 -29.04 67.07 16.67
C ALA A 17 -28.15 68.23 16.23
N ASP A 18 -28.64 69.10 15.44
CA ASP A 18 -29.74 70.07 15.62
C ASP A 18 -29.25 71.41 16.11
N GLU A 19 -29.80 72.39 15.41
CA GLU A 19 -30.29 73.73 15.81
C GLU A 19 -29.31 74.92 15.80
N VAL A 20 -29.62 75.80 14.94
CA VAL A 20 -30.38 77.07 15.14
C VAL A 20 -29.46 78.22 15.58
N PHE A 21 -29.45 79.27 14.83
CA PHE A 21 -29.91 80.58 15.24
C PHE A 21 -30.04 81.54 14.05
N ALA A 22 -31.18 82.06 13.99
CA ALA A 22 -31.69 83.13 13.13
C ALA A 22 -31.25 84.50 13.63
N SER A 23 -31.54 85.44 12.81
CA SER A 23 -31.95 86.82 13.14
C SER A 23 -30.99 87.93 12.79
N SER A 24 -31.47 88.64 11.87
CA SER A 24 -31.97 90.02 11.80
C SER A 24 -30.85 91.02 11.75
N ALA A 25 -30.92 92.11 11.02
CA ALA A 25 -31.93 93.08 10.60
C ALA A 25 -31.29 94.06 9.63
N SER A 26 -31.95 94.43 8.62
CA SER A 26 -32.42 95.78 8.26
C SER A 26 -31.42 96.93 8.30
N GLY A 27 -31.26 97.55 7.17
CA GLY A 27 -30.69 98.86 7.02
C GLY A 27 -30.83 99.32 5.59
N ALA A 28 -32.04 99.87 5.30
CA ALA A 28 -32.26 100.59 4.05
C ALA A 28 -31.63 101.98 4.16
N VAL A 29 -30.93 102.39 3.18
CA VAL A 29 -30.73 103.82 2.88
C VAL A 29 -30.94 104.03 1.40
N ASP A 30 -31.92 104.90 1.15
CA ASP A 30 -32.50 105.30 -0.13
C ASP A 30 -31.66 106.50 -0.67
N TRP A 31 -31.85 106.73 -2.04
CA TRP A 31 -31.65 107.93 -2.85
C TRP A 31 -30.36 108.12 -3.69
N PRO A 32 -30.50 108.82 -4.81
CA PRO A 32 -31.62 108.95 -5.76
C PRO A 32 -31.20 108.74 -7.22
N ASP A 33 -32.21 108.63 -7.95
CA ASP A 33 -32.40 108.73 -9.36
C ASP A 33 -31.54 109.72 -10.13
N GLN A 34 -30.81 109.36 -11.14
CA GLN A 34 -30.42 110.15 -12.25
C GLN A 34 -30.50 109.46 -13.61
N THR A 35 -31.38 109.91 -14.36
CA THR A 35 -31.69 109.92 -15.80
C THR A 35 -30.60 109.42 -16.74
N VAL A 36 -31.09 108.57 -17.63
CA VAL A 36 -30.52 108.04 -18.89
C VAL A 36 -30.19 109.14 -19.94
N PRO A 37 -29.17 108.92 -20.77
CA PRO A 37 -29.44 108.99 -22.21
C PRO A 37 -28.90 107.77 -22.98
N PRO A 38 -29.44 107.57 -24.19
CA PRO A 38 -29.44 106.27 -24.86
C PRO A 38 -28.27 106.07 -25.81
N SER A 39 -28.15 104.81 -26.17
CA SER A 39 -27.52 104.28 -27.39
C SER A 39 -26.03 104.06 -27.45
N MET A 40 -25.71 102.89 -27.62
CA MET A 40 -25.15 102.37 -28.88
C MET A 40 -25.00 100.84 -28.77
N GLN A 41 -25.81 100.15 -29.48
CA GLN A 41 -25.63 98.75 -29.79
C GLN A 41 -24.27 98.59 -30.49
N ARG A 42 -23.34 97.93 -29.85
CA ARG A 42 -22.21 97.27 -30.51
C ARG A 42 -22.34 95.79 -30.25
N GLY A 43 -22.63 95.06 -31.27
CA GLY A 43 -22.63 93.61 -31.32
C GLY A 43 -21.34 93.04 -30.84
N SER A 44 -21.38 92.31 -29.71
CA SER A 44 -20.31 91.45 -29.27
C SER A 44 -20.47 90.11 -29.98
N THR A 45 -19.72 89.94 -31.01
CA THR A 45 -19.50 88.62 -31.62
C THR A 45 -18.83 87.73 -30.60
N TRP A 46 -19.55 86.70 -30.14
CA TRP A 46 -19.11 85.65 -29.28
C TRP A 46 -17.99 84.85 -29.97
N HIS A 47 -16.77 85.06 -29.58
CA HIS A 47 -15.59 84.24 -29.89
C HIS A 47 -15.47 83.09 -28.92
N GLY A 48 -16.59 82.47 -28.48
CA GLY A 48 -16.60 81.33 -27.55
C GLY A 48 -16.44 79.94 -28.20
N PHE A 49 -16.25 79.87 -29.53
CA PHE A 49 -16.34 78.56 -30.25
C PHE A 49 -14.96 77.87 -30.49
N HIS A 50 -13.87 78.57 -30.26
CA HIS A 50 -12.52 78.01 -30.57
C HIS A 50 -11.90 77.19 -29.43
N TRP A 51 -12.27 77.40 -28.19
CA TRP A 51 -11.70 76.63 -27.07
C TRP A 51 -12.18 75.18 -27.03
N GLY A 52 -13.44 74.89 -27.45
CA GLY A 52 -13.98 73.55 -27.59
C GLY A 52 -13.23 72.75 -28.64
N TRP A 53 -12.93 73.36 -29.78
CA TRP A 53 -12.12 72.75 -30.84
C TRP A 53 -10.67 72.51 -30.43
N LEU A 54 -10.07 73.40 -29.65
CA LEU A 54 -8.72 73.22 -29.09
C LEU A 54 -8.70 72.07 -28.10
N LEU A 55 -9.68 71.95 -27.19
CA LEU A 55 -9.81 70.85 -26.27
C LEU A 55 -10.06 69.50 -27.02
N LEU A 56 -10.92 69.53 -28.06
CA LEU A 56 -11.15 68.34 -28.92
C LEU A 56 -9.89 67.95 -29.66
N ALA A 57 -9.14 68.90 -30.21
CA ALA A 57 -7.86 68.67 -30.91
C ALA A 57 -6.79 68.10 -29.94
N ILE A 58 -6.66 68.59 -28.74
CA ILE A 58 -5.77 68.09 -27.70
C ILE A 58 -6.18 66.65 -27.33
N LEU A 59 -7.47 66.36 -27.14
CA LEU A 59 -7.98 65.06 -26.84
C LEU A 59 -7.73 64.05 -27.96
N LEU A 60 -7.93 64.47 -29.25
CA LEU A 60 -7.66 63.63 -30.41
C LEU A 60 -6.15 63.38 -30.61
N ILE A 61 -5.30 64.37 -30.36
CA ILE A 61 -3.84 64.23 -30.39
C ILE A 61 -3.40 63.29 -29.24
N GLY A 62 -3.95 63.45 -28.03
CA GLY A 62 -3.70 62.58 -26.89
C GLY A 62 -4.12 61.14 -27.20
N ALA A 63 -5.32 60.96 -27.74
CA ALA A 63 -5.81 59.62 -28.17
C ALA A 63 -4.95 59.01 -29.28
N GLY A 64 -4.50 59.85 -30.24
CA GLY A 64 -3.60 59.43 -31.31
C GLY A 64 -2.21 59.03 -30.80
N MET A 65 -1.67 59.77 -29.82
CA MET A 65 -0.38 59.42 -29.17
C MET A 65 -0.52 58.09 -28.37
N VAL A 66 -1.61 57.91 -27.67
CA VAL A 66 -1.85 56.65 -26.93
C VAL A 66 -1.99 55.50 -27.90
N ALA A 67 -2.81 55.64 -28.95
CA ALA A 67 -2.98 54.60 -29.98
C ALA A 67 -1.68 54.30 -30.74
N GLY A 68 -0.95 55.36 -31.15
CA GLY A 68 0.36 55.22 -31.81
C GLY A 68 1.41 54.58 -30.95
N GLY A 69 1.47 54.97 -29.66
CA GLY A 69 2.33 54.37 -28.66
C GLY A 69 2.01 52.87 -28.43
N MET A 70 0.72 52.52 -28.42
CA MET A 70 0.29 51.14 -28.26
C MET A 70 0.64 50.26 -29.46
N ILE A 71 0.42 50.76 -30.68
CA ILE A 71 0.83 50.06 -31.90
C ILE A 71 2.38 49.91 -31.99
N TYR A 72 3.11 50.91 -31.51
CA TYR A 72 4.58 50.84 -31.44
C TYR A 72 5.02 49.79 -30.41
N LEU A 73 4.41 49.76 -29.25
CA LEU A 73 4.69 48.75 -28.19
C LEU A 73 4.32 47.35 -28.72
N GLU A 74 3.14 47.16 -29.30
CA GLU A 74 2.76 45.86 -29.86
C GLU A 74 3.77 45.36 -30.92
N ARG A 75 4.23 46.24 -31.82
CA ARG A 75 5.21 45.83 -32.83
C ARG A 75 6.61 45.61 -32.30
N SER A 76 7.04 46.43 -31.32
CA SER A 76 8.39 46.34 -30.76
C SER A 76 8.57 45.21 -29.80
N TYR A 77 7.48 44.79 -29.10
CA TYR A 77 7.48 43.73 -28.11
C TYR A 77 6.61 42.52 -28.52
N ALA A 78 6.24 42.39 -29.83
CA ALA A 78 5.37 41.30 -30.25
C ALA A 78 5.86 39.93 -29.77
N ASP A 79 7.17 39.70 -29.85
CA ASP A 79 7.83 38.44 -29.49
C ASP A 79 8.74 38.56 -28.23
N ARG A 80 8.65 39.67 -27.51
CA ARG A 80 9.49 39.93 -26.34
C ARG A 80 8.66 40.19 -25.08
N ILE A 81 9.19 39.84 -23.93
CA ILE A 81 8.63 40.18 -22.63
C ILE A 81 8.76 41.67 -22.37
N LEU A 82 7.76 42.29 -21.71
CA LEU A 82 7.81 43.71 -21.36
C LEU A 82 9.00 44.01 -20.42
N PRO A 83 9.55 45.23 -20.46
CA PRO A 83 10.61 45.65 -19.56
C PRO A 83 10.17 45.53 -18.10
N ASN A 84 11.11 45.35 -17.16
CA ASN A 84 10.89 45.25 -15.70
C ASN A 84 10.02 44.05 -15.28
N VAL A 85 9.85 43.04 -16.11
CA VAL A 85 9.23 41.76 -15.75
C VAL A 85 10.32 40.83 -15.22
N ARG A 86 10.06 40.23 -14.06
CA ARG A 86 10.91 39.23 -13.44
C ARG A 86 10.13 37.94 -13.25
N VAL A 87 10.84 36.84 -13.23
CA VAL A 87 10.32 35.53 -12.84
C VAL A 87 11.16 35.05 -11.67
N HIS A 88 10.56 35.02 -10.49
CA HIS A 88 11.22 34.63 -9.23
C HIS A 88 12.61 35.31 -9.07
N GLY A 89 12.62 36.63 -9.25
CA GLY A 89 13.83 37.45 -9.14
C GLY A 89 14.77 37.43 -10.35
N VAL A 90 14.52 36.61 -11.36
CA VAL A 90 15.28 36.58 -12.62
C VAL A 90 14.73 37.64 -13.56
N GLU A 91 15.57 38.59 -14.00
CA GLU A 91 15.20 39.61 -14.99
C GLU A 91 15.00 38.98 -16.36
N VAL A 92 13.76 38.96 -16.85
CA VAL A 92 13.39 38.42 -18.17
C VAL A 92 12.86 39.48 -19.10
N GLY A 93 12.80 40.72 -18.63
CA GLY A 93 12.37 41.87 -19.45
C GLY A 93 13.22 42.06 -20.68
N ASN A 94 12.59 42.46 -21.80
CA ASN A 94 13.18 42.66 -23.13
C ASN A 94 13.70 41.38 -23.83
N LEU A 95 13.65 40.24 -23.18
CA LEU A 95 14.12 38.96 -23.74
C LEU A 95 13.04 38.31 -24.61
N HIS A 96 13.48 37.53 -25.61
CA HIS A 96 12.63 36.58 -26.29
C HIS A 96 12.37 35.36 -25.40
N ARG A 97 11.32 34.58 -25.73
CA ARG A 97 10.95 33.39 -24.94
C ARG A 97 12.14 32.46 -24.66
N ASP A 98 12.91 32.14 -25.70
CA ASP A 98 14.04 31.21 -25.62
C ASP A 98 15.20 31.77 -24.76
N GLU A 99 15.46 33.07 -24.86
CA GLU A 99 16.48 33.78 -24.06
C GLU A 99 16.06 33.82 -22.60
N ALA A 100 14.78 34.09 -22.32
CA ALA A 100 14.24 34.13 -20.98
C ALA A 100 14.22 32.71 -20.34
N GLN A 101 13.89 31.68 -21.11
CA GLN A 101 13.98 30.29 -20.69
C GLN A 101 15.41 29.95 -20.28
N ALA A 102 16.37 30.20 -21.14
CA ALA A 102 17.78 29.94 -20.89
C ALA A 102 18.30 30.70 -19.63
N ALA A 103 17.84 31.95 -19.42
CA ALA A 103 18.20 32.72 -18.24
C ALA A 103 17.65 32.12 -16.93
N ILE A 104 16.39 31.63 -16.97
CA ILE A 104 15.76 30.96 -15.82
C ILE A 104 16.47 29.63 -15.57
N GLU A 105 16.67 28.81 -16.61
CA GLU A 105 17.36 27.52 -16.50
C GLU A 105 18.76 27.68 -15.91
N ALA A 106 19.55 28.64 -16.41
CA ALA A 106 20.90 28.91 -15.90
C ALA A 106 20.89 29.30 -14.43
N ARG A 107 19.89 30.09 -13.98
CA ARG A 107 19.77 30.53 -12.57
C ARG A 107 19.41 29.40 -11.63
N PHE A 108 18.53 28.49 -12.06
CA PHE A 108 18.00 27.42 -11.21
C PHE A 108 18.66 26.05 -11.44
N SER A 109 19.50 25.89 -12.46
CA SER A 109 20.29 24.68 -12.67
C SER A 109 21.07 24.22 -11.42
N PRO A 110 21.74 25.12 -10.65
CA PRO A 110 22.43 24.70 -9.43
C PRO A 110 21.48 24.18 -8.35
N PHE A 111 20.25 24.71 -8.26
CA PHE A 111 19.24 24.23 -7.34
C PHE A 111 18.76 22.82 -7.71
N LEU A 112 18.44 22.57 -9.00
CA LEU A 112 18.03 21.25 -9.46
C LEU A 112 19.14 20.20 -9.37
N ALA A 113 20.40 20.63 -9.38
CA ALA A 113 21.57 19.79 -9.19
C ALA A 113 21.92 19.51 -7.72
N GLN A 114 21.19 20.10 -6.76
CA GLN A 114 21.41 19.81 -5.34
C GLN A 114 21.12 18.34 -5.04
N PRO A 115 22.06 17.65 -4.35
CA PRO A 115 21.86 16.26 -3.96
C PRO A 115 20.90 16.16 -2.77
N VAL A 116 20.00 15.19 -2.82
CA VAL A 116 19.19 14.75 -1.70
C VAL A 116 19.79 13.48 -1.16
N VAL A 117 20.16 13.44 0.11
CA VAL A 117 20.75 12.24 0.70
C VAL A 117 19.64 11.30 1.18
N LEU A 118 19.43 10.20 0.47
CA LEU A 118 18.56 9.11 0.89
C LEU A 118 19.38 8.11 1.71
N THR A 119 18.95 7.79 2.92
CA THR A 119 19.70 6.90 3.83
C THR A 119 18.88 5.69 4.23
N TYR A 120 19.56 4.57 4.34
CA TYR A 120 19.00 3.33 4.89
C TYR A 120 20.11 2.42 5.44
N SER A 121 20.01 2.03 6.71
CA SER A 121 20.89 1.04 7.35
C SER A 121 22.40 1.19 7.02
N GLY A 122 22.91 2.42 7.05
CA GLY A 122 24.30 2.73 6.74
C GLY A 122 24.66 2.83 5.25
N ARG A 123 23.70 2.62 4.35
CA ARG A 123 23.81 2.94 2.93
C ARG A 123 23.24 4.33 2.65
N SER A 124 23.78 5.00 1.65
CA SER A 124 23.28 6.29 1.20
C SER A 124 23.29 6.39 -0.31
N TRP A 125 22.29 7.05 -0.85
CA TRP A 125 22.19 7.43 -2.25
C TRP A 125 22.02 8.93 -2.31
N THR A 126 22.62 9.55 -3.29
CA THR A 126 22.62 11.01 -3.43
C THR A 126 22.06 11.45 -4.79
N PRO A 127 20.78 11.14 -5.08
CA PRO A 127 20.17 11.66 -6.31
C PRO A 127 20.10 13.18 -6.24
N THR A 128 20.14 13.80 -7.41
CA THR A 128 19.82 15.23 -7.56
C THR A 128 18.29 15.42 -7.55
N LEU A 129 17.83 16.64 -7.29
CA LEU A 129 16.41 16.97 -7.38
C LEU A 129 15.85 16.67 -8.77
N ALA A 130 16.63 16.93 -9.82
CA ALA A 130 16.24 16.61 -11.20
C ALA A 130 16.06 15.09 -11.42
N GLU A 131 16.95 14.24 -10.88
CA GLU A 131 16.83 12.79 -10.97
C GLU A 131 15.64 12.25 -10.17
N LEU A 132 15.20 12.96 -9.15
CA LEU A 132 13.97 12.68 -8.42
C LEU A 132 12.70 13.18 -9.12
N GLY A 133 12.81 13.71 -10.36
CA GLY A 133 11.66 14.19 -11.12
C GLY A 133 11.18 15.58 -10.70
N VAL A 134 11.99 16.35 -9.98
CA VAL A 134 11.69 17.75 -9.65
C VAL A 134 12.06 18.59 -10.85
N SER A 135 11.12 19.38 -11.36
CA SER A 135 11.28 20.29 -12.48
C SER A 135 10.65 21.64 -12.19
N LEU A 136 10.93 22.62 -13.03
CA LEU A 136 10.35 23.95 -12.95
C LEU A 136 9.29 24.12 -14.05
N GLU A 137 8.14 24.71 -13.72
CA GLU A 137 7.10 25.06 -14.69
C GLU A 137 7.47 26.35 -15.44
N ILE A 138 8.58 26.31 -16.16
CA ILE A 138 9.14 27.49 -16.86
C ILE A 138 8.18 27.97 -17.94
N ASP A 139 7.58 27.06 -18.70
CA ASP A 139 6.64 27.40 -19.78
C ASP A 139 5.45 28.22 -19.27
N GLN A 140 4.84 27.81 -18.17
CA GLN A 140 3.73 28.55 -17.56
C GLN A 140 4.16 29.94 -17.08
N ALA A 141 5.33 30.04 -16.47
CA ALA A 141 5.87 31.30 -16.03
C ALA A 141 6.17 32.25 -17.19
N LEU A 142 6.72 31.73 -18.29
CA LEU A 142 6.99 32.49 -19.51
C LEU A 142 5.69 32.89 -20.23
N ASP A 143 4.69 32.01 -20.30
CA ASP A 143 3.38 32.36 -20.85
C ASP A 143 2.73 33.47 -20.03
N ALA A 144 2.80 33.42 -18.71
CA ALA A 144 2.34 34.48 -17.85
C ALA A 144 3.13 35.78 -18.06
N ALA A 145 4.46 35.71 -18.22
CA ALA A 145 5.31 36.86 -18.48
C ALA A 145 5.00 37.53 -19.83
N LEU A 146 4.76 36.72 -20.84
CA LEU A 146 4.36 37.20 -22.17
C LEU A 146 2.93 37.76 -22.20
N ALA A 147 2.04 37.29 -21.33
CA ALA A 147 0.66 37.76 -21.22
C ALA A 147 0.53 39.11 -20.48
N VAL A 148 1.55 39.54 -19.75
CA VAL A 148 1.53 40.83 -19.05
C VAL A 148 1.27 41.95 -20.02
N GLY A 149 0.24 42.75 -19.76
CA GLY A 149 -0.17 43.89 -20.62
C GLY A 149 -0.78 43.51 -21.98
N ARG A 150 -1.11 42.23 -22.21
CA ARG A 150 -1.70 41.72 -23.46
C ARG A 150 -3.06 41.03 -23.25
N GLY A 151 -3.81 41.50 -22.27
CA GLY A 151 -5.18 41.02 -22.04
C GLY A 151 -6.16 41.53 -23.09
N ASN A 152 -7.40 41.09 -23.00
CA ASN A 152 -8.46 41.46 -23.95
C ASN A 152 -9.05 42.87 -23.72
N ASP A 153 -8.68 43.53 -22.61
CA ASP A 153 -9.20 44.88 -22.27
C ASP A 153 -8.12 45.93 -22.30
N LEU A 154 -8.32 46.92 -23.18
CA LEU A 154 -7.36 48.01 -23.45
C LEU A 154 -7.02 48.84 -22.21
N LEU A 155 -8.02 49.16 -21.37
CA LEU A 155 -7.80 49.94 -20.16
C LEU A 155 -6.98 49.18 -19.13
N THR A 156 -7.29 47.91 -18.95
CA THR A 156 -6.54 47.01 -18.06
C THR A 156 -5.09 46.84 -18.54
N ASN A 157 -4.89 46.68 -19.84
CA ASN A 157 -3.55 46.58 -20.45
C ASN A 157 -2.71 47.85 -20.18
N LEU A 158 -3.28 49.05 -20.41
CA LEU A 158 -2.60 50.30 -20.15
C LEU A 158 -2.24 50.48 -18.70
N GLN A 159 -3.15 50.12 -17.77
CA GLN A 159 -2.87 50.16 -16.32
C GLN A 159 -1.75 49.19 -15.96
N GLN A 160 -1.79 47.95 -16.47
CA GLN A 160 -0.75 46.95 -16.23
C GLN A 160 0.60 47.40 -16.77
N ILE A 161 0.68 47.88 -18.04
CA ILE A 161 1.91 48.36 -18.62
C ILE A 161 2.47 49.51 -17.79
N GLY A 162 1.62 50.47 -17.38
CA GLY A 162 2.04 51.61 -16.55
C GLY A 162 2.58 51.15 -15.16
N ALA A 163 1.90 50.20 -14.52
CA ALA A 163 2.33 49.64 -13.27
C ALA A 163 3.65 48.87 -13.38
N VAL A 164 3.81 48.06 -14.44
CA VAL A 164 5.05 47.29 -14.69
C VAL A 164 6.22 48.22 -14.95
N TRP A 165 6.02 49.32 -15.72
CA TRP A 165 7.08 50.30 -15.95
C TRP A 165 7.50 51.03 -14.68
N GLN A 166 6.56 51.32 -13.76
CA GLN A 166 6.81 52.06 -12.57
C GLN A 166 7.34 51.22 -11.41
N TYR A 167 6.78 50.04 -11.21
CA TYR A 167 7.02 49.19 -10.05
C TYR A 167 7.70 47.85 -10.39
N GLY A 168 7.70 47.45 -11.65
CA GLY A 168 8.07 46.10 -12.06
C GLY A 168 6.98 45.06 -11.67
N VAL A 169 7.15 43.86 -12.14
CA VAL A 169 6.34 42.70 -11.73
C VAL A 169 7.27 41.50 -11.55
N ASP A 170 7.11 40.79 -10.45
CA ASP A 170 7.81 39.52 -10.21
C ASP A 170 6.77 38.39 -10.21
N LEU A 171 6.88 37.49 -11.20
CA LEU A 171 5.98 36.38 -11.39
C LEU A 171 6.50 35.15 -10.64
N PRO A 172 5.63 34.37 -10.05
CA PRO A 172 6.02 33.15 -9.35
C PRO A 172 6.50 32.08 -10.34
N LEU A 173 7.59 31.42 -10.00
CA LEU A 173 8.03 30.18 -10.66
C LEU A 173 7.60 29.01 -9.78
N ARG A 174 6.86 28.07 -10.36
CA ARG A 174 6.36 26.90 -9.63
C ARG A 174 7.28 25.70 -9.85
N LEU A 175 7.43 24.92 -8.78
CA LEU A 175 8.04 23.61 -8.85
C LEU A 175 6.97 22.58 -9.25
N SER A 176 7.32 21.73 -10.18
CA SER A 176 6.56 20.53 -10.54
C SER A 176 7.33 19.30 -10.07
N VAL A 177 6.62 18.35 -9.49
CA VAL A 177 7.21 17.09 -9.06
C VAL A 177 6.52 15.96 -9.82
N ASP A 178 7.29 15.27 -10.63
CA ASP A 178 6.85 14.05 -11.30
C ASP A 178 6.92 12.89 -10.29
N GLN A 179 5.78 12.61 -9.66
CA GLN A 179 5.65 11.51 -8.70
C GLN A 179 5.97 10.15 -9.33
N ALA A 180 5.68 9.96 -10.63
CA ALA A 180 5.96 8.70 -11.31
C ALA A 180 7.46 8.50 -11.50
N ALA A 181 8.20 9.55 -11.91
CA ALA A 181 9.65 9.51 -12.01
C ALA A 181 10.31 9.26 -10.64
N MET A 182 9.84 9.95 -9.60
CA MET A 182 10.33 9.76 -8.23
C MET A 182 10.07 8.34 -7.73
N GLN A 183 8.87 7.82 -7.96
CA GLN A 183 8.52 6.44 -7.61
C GLN A 183 9.40 5.44 -8.37
N GLN A 184 9.63 5.66 -9.65
CA GLN A 184 10.48 4.80 -10.47
C GLN A 184 11.94 4.81 -9.98
N TYR A 185 12.46 5.97 -9.58
CA TYR A 185 13.79 6.06 -8.98
C TYR A 185 13.87 5.22 -7.70
N LEU A 186 12.88 5.37 -6.78
CA LEU A 186 12.84 4.58 -5.55
C LEU A 186 12.71 3.09 -5.83
N LEU A 187 11.83 2.69 -6.76
CA LEU A 187 11.66 1.27 -7.13
C LEU A 187 12.97 0.64 -7.63
N ALA A 188 13.78 1.39 -8.39
CA ALA A 188 15.08 0.91 -8.84
C ALA A 188 16.06 0.64 -7.67
N ARG A 189 15.90 1.35 -6.55
CA ARG A 189 16.73 1.20 -5.34
C ARG A 189 16.16 0.22 -4.33
N VAL A 190 14.84 -0.01 -4.37
CA VAL A 190 14.15 -0.98 -3.52
C VAL A 190 14.79 -2.36 -3.62
N ALA A 191 15.13 -2.81 -4.83
CA ALA A 191 15.80 -4.11 -5.04
C ALA A 191 17.16 -4.26 -4.33
N GLU A 192 17.81 -3.14 -3.97
CA GLU A 192 19.07 -3.14 -3.22
C GLU A 192 18.86 -3.22 -1.70
N VAL A 193 17.62 -2.90 -1.24
CA VAL A 193 17.27 -2.72 0.17
C VAL A 193 16.33 -3.81 0.66
N GLU A 194 15.36 -4.20 -0.15
CA GLU A 194 14.37 -5.20 0.24
C GLU A 194 15.00 -6.58 0.39
N GLN A 195 14.66 -7.21 1.49
CA GLN A 195 14.97 -8.60 1.76
C GLN A 195 13.64 -9.32 2.01
N PRO A 196 13.32 -10.36 1.23
CA PRO A 196 12.14 -11.17 1.52
C PRO A 196 12.32 -11.89 2.86
N ALA A 197 11.25 -12.07 3.60
CA ALA A 197 11.27 -12.95 4.76
C ALA A 197 11.49 -14.39 4.30
N VAL A 198 12.29 -15.13 5.06
CA VAL A 198 12.52 -16.56 4.85
C VAL A 198 11.81 -17.33 5.95
N ASP A 199 10.95 -18.25 5.57
CA ASP A 199 10.21 -19.09 6.51
C ASP A 199 11.13 -20.06 7.23
N ALA A 200 10.83 -20.35 8.50
CA ALA A 200 11.44 -21.43 9.23
C ALA A 200 11.22 -22.77 8.51
N GLN A 201 12.18 -23.66 8.58
CA GLN A 201 12.08 -24.97 7.97
C GLN A 201 12.26 -26.07 9.02
N LEU A 202 11.45 -27.11 8.91
CA LEU A 202 11.59 -28.31 9.70
C LEU A 202 12.15 -29.41 8.81
N MET A 203 13.32 -29.93 9.18
CA MET A 203 13.99 -30.99 8.45
C MET A 203 13.99 -32.27 9.28
N LEU A 204 13.39 -33.35 8.72
CA LEU A 204 13.38 -34.67 9.32
C LEU A 204 14.35 -35.59 8.56
N ASN A 205 15.45 -35.95 9.20
CA ASN A 205 16.48 -36.84 8.64
C ASN A 205 16.57 -38.14 9.45
N GLY A 206 15.89 -39.21 8.97
CA GLY A 206 15.69 -40.42 9.78
C GLY A 206 14.95 -40.08 11.07
N ALA A 207 15.53 -40.44 12.21
CA ALA A 207 14.96 -40.14 13.52
C ALA A 207 15.39 -38.78 14.11
N THR A 208 16.16 -37.97 13.38
CA THR A 208 16.62 -36.66 13.83
C THR A 208 15.75 -35.56 13.21
N VAL A 209 15.26 -34.67 14.04
CA VAL A 209 14.48 -33.50 13.62
C VAL A 209 15.24 -32.22 13.95
N GLU A 210 15.41 -31.37 12.95
CA GLU A 210 16.12 -30.10 13.08
C GLU A 210 15.24 -28.97 12.57
N VAL A 211 15.30 -27.82 13.26
CA VAL A 211 14.68 -26.58 12.81
C VAL A 211 15.76 -25.67 12.27
N VAL A 212 15.60 -25.23 11.04
CA VAL A 212 16.36 -24.13 10.47
C VAL A 212 15.56 -22.85 10.73
N PRO A 213 16.08 -21.92 11.53
CA PRO A 213 15.38 -20.67 11.82
C PRO A 213 15.05 -19.88 10.55
N GLY A 214 13.92 -19.19 10.60
CA GLY A 214 13.55 -18.25 9.57
C GLY A 214 14.29 -16.91 9.71
N GLU A 215 14.24 -16.11 8.67
CA GLU A 215 14.83 -14.78 8.67
C GLU A 215 13.73 -13.73 8.42
N VAL A 216 13.73 -12.69 9.24
CA VAL A 216 12.85 -11.54 9.03
C VAL A 216 13.27 -10.79 7.79
N GLY A 217 12.29 -10.43 6.98
CA GLY A 217 12.50 -9.61 5.80
C GLY A 217 12.31 -8.12 6.09
N GLN A 218 12.55 -7.32 5.07
CA GLN A 218 12.31 -5.87 5.11
C GLN A 218 11.69 -5.42 3.81
N GLN A 219 10.66 -4.57 3.92
CA GLN A 219 9.96 -3.97 2.79
C GLN A 219 10.04 -2.45 2.89
N VAL A 220 10.36 -1.80 1.77
CA VAL A 220 10.36 -0.34 1.67
C VAL A 220 8.93 0.18 1.48
N LEU A 221 8.55 1.14 2.32
CA LEU A 221 7.27 1.83 2.24
C LEU A 221 7.41 3.03 1.29
N ILE A 222 7.27 2.76 -0.01
CA ILE A 222 7.51 3.76 -1.08
C ILE A 222 6.61 4.98 -0.89
N ALA A 223 5.30 4.77 -0.62
CA ALA A 223 4.35 5.88 -0.46
C ALA A 223 4.72 6.80 0.72
N GLU A 224 5.13 6.24 1.84
CA GLU A 224 5.54 7.00 3.02
C GLU A 224 6.87 7.72 2.78
N THR A 225 7.83 7.06 2.11
CA THR A 225 9.10 7.68 1.73
C THR A 225 8.87 8.84 0.77
N LEU A 226 7.96 8.69 -0.21
CA LEU A 226 7.58 9.78 -1.11
C LEU A 226 7.01 10.98 -0.35
N GLN A 227 6.13 10.74 0.62
CA GLN A 227 5.56 11.80 1.46
C GLN A 227 6.64 12.55 2.24
N GLU A 228 7.63 11.84 2.78
CA GLU A 228 8.75 12.48 3.47
C GLU A 228 9.63 13.30 2.55
N ILE A 229 9.94 12.78 1.35
CA ILE A 229 10.69 13.56 0.36
C ILE A 229 9.92 14.82 -0.02
N MET A 230 8.60 14.70 -0.26
CA MET A 230 7.75 15.85 -0.60
C MET A 230 7.69 16.87 0.54
N ALA A 231 7.61 16.44 1.80
CA ALA A 231 7.64 17.33 2.95
C ALA A 231 8.99 18.04 3.07
N ALA A 232 10.10 17.32 2.92
CA ALA A 232 11.44 17.89 2.95
C ALA A 232 11.65 18.94 1.84
N LEU A 233 11.06 18.72 0.66
CA LEU A 233 11.10 19.70 -0.43
C LEU A 233 10.26 20.96 -0.12
N GLN A 234 9.12 20.82 0.57
CA GLN A 234 8.31 21.98 0.99
C GLN A 234 9.01 22.83 2.05
N ASP A 235 9.73 22.19 2.95
CA ASP A 235 10.50 22.87 4.01
C ASP A 235 11.83 23.47 3.50
N LEU A 236 12.13 23.35 2.19
CA LEU A 236 13.37 23.77 1.55
C LEU A 236 14.64 23.21 2.23
N ASN A 237 14.51 22.07 2.89
CA ASN A 237 15.60 21.39 3.57
C ASN A 237 15.69 19.90 3.15
N PRO A 238 16.09 19.62 1.90
CA PRO A 238 16.16 18.27 1.37
C PRO A 238 17.42 17.49 1.77
N ASP A 239 18.14 17.93 2.83
CA ASP A 239 19.50 17.46 3.10
C ASP A 239 19.59 15.95 3.34
N THR A 240 18.66 15.38 4.11
CA THR A 240 18.70 13.93 4.39
C THR A 240 17.29 13.39 4.64
N VAL A 241 16.90 12.37 3.89
CA VAL A 241 15.64 11.65 4.05
C VAL A 241 15.92 10.18 4.30
N ALA A 242 15.37 9.63 5.38
CA ALA A 242 15.47 8.20 5.67
C ALA A 242 14.39 7.41 4.90
N LEU A 243 14.77 6.31 4.25
CA LEU A 243 13.81 5.40 3.65
C LEU A 243 12.95 4.77 4.74
N ARG A 244 11.63 4.83 4.59
CA ARG A 244 10.69 4.16 5.48
C ARG A 244 10.59 2.69 5.12
N THR A 245 10.77 1.84 6.13
CA THR A 245 10.70 0.39 5.97
C THR A 245 9.81 -0.21 7.04
N ARG A 246 9.26 -1.38 6.74
CA ARG A 246 8.62 -2.26 7.73
C ARG A 246 9.28 -3.62 7.73
N VAL A 247 9.31 -4.24 8.87
CA VAL A 247 9.75 -5.62 9.03
C VAL A 247 8.68 -6.54 8.45
N LEU A 248 9.12 -7.52 7.65
CA LEU A 248 8.29 -8.60 7.15
C LEU A 248 8.57 -9.84 8.01
N GLU A 249 7.58 -10.25 8.78
CA GLU A 249 7.65 -11.49 9.52
C GLU A 249 7.54 -12.68 8.56
N PRO A 250 8.29 -13.77 8.76
CA PRO A 250 8.07 -15.04 8.08
C PRO A 250 6.63 -15.54 8.27
N SER A 251 6.05 -16.15 7.25
CA SER A 251 4.72 -16.75 7.37
C SER A 251 4.76 -17.94 8.33
N LEU A 252 5.79 -18.78 8.24
CA LEU A 252 6.08 -19.82 9.22
C LEU A 252 7.21 -19.33 10.13
N ARG A 253 6.89 -19.06 11.38
CA ARG A 253 7.85 -18.58 12.40
C ARG A 253 8.55 -19.72 13.11
N ASP A 254 9.66 -19.40 13.75
CA ASP A 254 10.48 -20.35 14.50
C ASP A 254 9.71 -21.04 15.61
N ASP A 255 8.86 -20.33 16.33
CA ASP A 255 8.05 -20.86 17.43
C ASP A 255 7.11 -21.98 16.96
N ALA A 256 6.47 -21.83 15.79
CA ALA A 256 5.64 -22.85 15.19
C ALA A 256 6.45 -24.09 14.76
N ALA A 257 7.64 -23.86 14.21
CA ALA A 257 8.54 -24.95 13.84
C ALA A 257 9.09 -25.70 15.09
N PHE A 258 9.42 -24.99 16.16
CA PHE A 258 9.85 -25.63 17.43
C PHE A 258 8.72 -26.44 18.08
N VAL A 259 7.47 -25.96 18.04
CA VAL A 259 6.32 -26.74 18.53
C VAL A 259 6.19 -28.06 17.77
N ALA A 260 6.32 -28.01 16.44
CA ALA A 260 6.27 -29.22 15.62
C ALA A 260 7.48 -30.14 15.89
N GLN A 261 8.66 -29.57 16.08
CA GLN A 261 9.87 -30.34 16.50
C GLN A 261 9.62 -31.09 17.80
N GLU A 262 9.06 -30.44 18.82
CA GLU A 262 8.76 -31.04 20.11
C GLU A 262 7.73 -32.18 19.99
N GLN A 263 6.71 -32.01 19.17
CA GLN A 263 5.73 -33.06 18.87
C GLN A 263 6.39 -34.27 18.22
N ILE A 264 7.24 -34.05 17.19
CA ILE A 264 7.99 -35.12 16.54
C ILE A 264 8.96 -35.80 17.52
N ALA A 265 9.69 -35.00 18.30
CA ALA A 265 10.59 -35.54 19.33
C ALA A 265 9.85 -36.42 20.35
N THR A 266 8.62 -36.04 20.69
CA THR A 266 7.76 -36.86 21.55
C THR A 266 7.41 -38.19 20.89
N ILE A 267 7.07 -38.19 19.57
CA ILE A 267 6.80 -39.43 18.82
C ILE A 267 8.05 -40.29 18.70
N LEU A 268 9.20 -39.69 18.46
CA LEU A 268 10.48 -40.35 18.28
C LEU A 268 11.26 -40.53 19.59
N ALA A 269 10.65 -40.34 20.78
CA ALA A 269 11.35 -40.47 22.05
C ALA A 269 11.88 -41.89 22.35
N GLY A 270 11.32 -42.92 21.69
CA GLY A 270 11.75 -44.28 21.83
C GLY A 270 11.05 -45.21 20.83
N PRO A 271 11.58 -46.43 20.65
CA PRO A 271 10.94 -47.42 19.78
C PRO A 271 9.60 -47.87 20.36
N LEU A 272 8.72 -48.40 19.51
CA LEU A 272 7.45 -48.98 19.88
C LEU A 272 7.54 -50.51 19.84
N THR A 273 7.17 -51.19 20.91
CA THR A 273 7.17 -52.64 20.99
C THR A 273 5.73 -53.15 20.95
N LEU A 274 5.44 -54.04 20.00
CA LEU A 274 4.16 -54.73 19.89
C LEU A 274 4.32 -56.16 20.37
N LEU A 275 3.55 -56.54 21.37
CA LEU A 275 3.51 -57.90 21.90
C LEU A 275 2.35 -58.65 21.25
N VAL A 276 2.68 -59.67 20.44
CA VAL A 276 1.75 -60.48 19.70
C VAL A 276 2.01 -61.94 20.06
N ASP A 277 1.09 -62.60 20.75
CA ASP A 277 1.19 -64.00 21.14
C ASP A 277 2.53 -64.33 21.87
N GLY A 278 2.97 -63.47 22.76
CA GLY A 278 4.21 -63.61 23.52
C GLY A 278 5.49 -63.32 22.72
N ARG A 279 5.36 -62.91 21.45
CA ARG A 279 6.47 -62.45 20.63
C ARG A 279 6.53 -60.95 20.57
N SER A 280 7.70 -60.37 20.64
CA SER A 280 7.89 -58.91 20.51
C SER A 280 8.28 -58.50 19.10
N PHE A 281 7.59 -57.50 18.57
CA PHE A 281 7.89 -56.86 17.27
C PHE A 281 8.18 -55.39 17.57
N VAL A 282 9.38 -54.97 17.19
CA VAL A 282 9.84 -53.60 17.52
C VAL A 282 9.82 -52.78 16.26
N TRP A 283 9.12 -51.64 16.32
CA TRP A 283 9.23 -50.60 15.33
C TRP A 283 10.34 -49.62 15.76
N SER A 284 11.35 -49.53 14.94
CA SER A 284 12.51 -48.64 15.17
C SER A 284 12.11 -47.17 14.99
N LEU A 285 12.96 -46.27 15.51
CA LEU A 285 12.77 -44.82 15.34
C LEU A 285 12.70 -44.41 13.87
N ASP A 286 13.54 -45.02 12.99
CA ASP A 286 13.50 -44.72 11.56
C ASP A 286 12.22 -45.19 10.89
N GLU A 287 11.61 -46.25 11.39
CA GLU A 287 10.31 -46.73 10.90
C GLU A 287 9.18 -45.81 11.36
N LEU A 288 9.24 -45.35 12.61
CA LEU A 288 8.28 -44.36 13.13
C LEU A 288 8.41 -43.02 12.40
N ALA A 289 9.64 -42.56 12.15
CA ALA A 289 9.90 -41.32 11.41
C ALA A 289 9.27 -41.30 10.02
N ARG A 290 9.28 -42.44 9.31
CA ARG A 290 8.63 -42.55 7.99
C ARG A 290 7.11 -42.45 8.03
N MET A 291 6.51 -42.72 9.20
CA MET A 291 5.07 -42.61 9.40
C MET A 291 4.63 -41.20 9.80
N ILE A 292 5.59 -40.31 10.13
CA ILE A 292 5.27 -38.93 10.48
C ILE A 292 4.95 -38.15 9.23
N ARG A 293 3.85 -37.43 9.27
CA ARG A 293 3.42 -36.44 8.28
C ARG A 293 3.40 -35.07 8.91
N VAL A 294 3.95 -34.11 8.20
CA VAL A 294 3.95 -32.72 8.62
C VAL A 294 3.28 -31.90 7.52
N ASP A 295 2.14 -31.34 7.84
CA ASP A 295 1.37 -30.51 6.91
C ASP A 295 1.42 -29.05 7.36
N ARG A 296 1.62 -28.12 6.43
CA ARG A 296 1.56 -26.68 6.71
C ARG A 296 0.10 -26.23 6.61
N VAL A 297 -0.38 -25.59 7.66
CA VAL A 297 -1.72 -25.02 7.77
C VAL A 297 -1.61 -23.51 7.82
N ALA A 298 -2.21 -22.85 6.83
CA ALA A 298 -2.25 -21.40 6.77
C ALA A 298 -3.14 -20.84 7.90
N ASP A 299 -2.62 -19.83 8.61
CA ASP A 299 -3.34 -19.12 9.67
C ASP A 299 -3.04 -17.61 9.54
N PRO A 300 -4.05 -16.73 9.66
CA PRO A 300 -3.84 -15.28 9.60
C PRO A 300 -2.87 -14.73 10.64
N ALA A 301 -2.67 -15.43 11.75
CA ALA A 301 -1.73 -15.05 12.82
C ALA A 301 -0.30 -15.57 12.56
N GLY A 302 -0.08 -16.31 11.50
CA GLY A 302 1.15 -17.00 11.14
C GLY A 302 0.89 -18.49 10.93
N ASP A 303 1.50 -19.06 9.91
CA ASP A 303 1.33 -20.47 9.56
C ASP A 303 1.79 -21.37 10.70
N ARG A 304 1.18 -22.53 10.80
CA ARG A 304 1.56 -23.57 11.75
C ARG A 304 1.87 -24.88 11.04
N LEU A 305 2.62 -25.73 11.70
CA LEU A 305 2.86 -27.10 11.27
C LEU A 305 1.98 -28.04 12.06
N GLU A 306 1.22 -28.88 11.37
CA GLU A 306 0.41 -29.94 11.97
C GLU A 306 1.14 -31.26 11.80
N VAL A 307 1.55 -31.85 12.92
CA VAL A 307 2.23 -33.14 12.96
C VAL A 307 1.19 -34.22 13.16
N SER A 308 1.16 -35.18 12.27
CA SER A 308 0.28 -36.34 12.34
C SER A 308 1.02 -37.63 12.00
N ILE A 309 0.42 -38.75 12.38
CA ILE A 309 0.88 -40.07 11.98
C ILE A 309 0.11 -40.52 10.75
N ASP A 310 0.82 -40.94 9.73
CA ASP A 310 0.21 -41.50 8.51
C ASP A 310 -0.51 -42.81 8.81
N ARG A 311 -1.84 -42.74 8.86
CA ARG A 311 -2.70 -43.86 9.17
C ARG A 311 -2.48 -45.03 8.23
N ASP A 312 -2.31 -44.77 6.95
CA ASP A 312 -2.22 -45.83 5.93
C ASP A 312 -0.93 -46.62 6.07
N GLN A 313 0.17 -45.96 6.45
CA GLN A 313 1.44 -46.61 6.70
C GLN A 313 1.39 -47.47 7.98
N VAL A 314 0.78 -46.97 9.06
CA VAL A 314 0.58 -47.73 10.29
C VAL A 314 -0.29 -48.95 10.01
N MET A 315 -1.44 -48.77 9.32
CA MET A 315 -2.34 -49.85 8.97
C MET A 315 -1.66 -50.90 8.07
N ALA A 316 -0.89 -50.48 7.08
CA ALA A 316 -0.16 -51.41 6.21
C ALA A 316 0.81 -52.29 7.02
N LYS A 317 1.50 -51.70 8.00
CA LYS A 317 2.37 -52.49 8.91
C LYS A 317 1.59 -53.45 9.83
N LEU A 318 0.48 -53.00 10.38
CA LEU A 318 -0.39 -53.86 11.20
C LEU A 318 -0.99 -54.99 10.39
N ILE A 319 -1.39 -54.76 9.15
CA ILE A 319 -1.90 -55.82 8.23
C ILE A 319 -0.78 -56.82 7.95
N ALA A 320 0.43 -56.35 7.63
CA ALA A 320 1.58 -57.23 7.40
C ALA A 320 1.93 -58.06 8.65
N LEU A 321 1.83 -57.43 9.85
CA LEU A 321 1.98 -58.13 11.13
C LEU A 321 0.88 -59.17 11.30
N GLY A 322 -0.38 -58.82 10.99
CA GLY A 322 -1.52 -59.74 11.05
C GLY A 322 -1.33 -60.94 10.13
N ASP A 323 -0.89 -60.71 8.89
CA ASP A 323 -0.63 -61.81 7.91
C ASP A 323 0.49 -62.75 8.39
N SER A 324 1.51 -62.20 9.06
CA SER A 324 2.64 -63.01 9.58
C SER A 324 2.32 -63.80 10.85
N THR A 325 1.27 -63.41 11.59
CA THR A 325 0.88 -63.99 12.90
C THR A 325 -0.50 -64.70 12.85
N GLU A 326 -1.13 -64.73 11.69
CA GLU A 326 -2.42 -65.37 11.49
C GLU A 326 -2.36 -66.86 11.81
N VAL A 327 -3.29 -67.32 12.58
CA VAL A 327 -3.55 -68.74 12.78
C VAL A 327 -4.83 -69.07 12.02
N ARG A 328 -4.68 -69.84 10.97
CA ARG A 328 -5.84 -70.27 10.17
C ARG A 328 -6.71 -71.26 10.89
N GLY A 329 -7.98 -71.11 10.78
CA GLY A 329 -8.94 -72.07 11.28
C GLY A 329 -8.84 -73.41 10.50
N THR A 330 -9.25 -74.42 11.15
CA THR A 330 -9.29 -75.76 10.53
C THR A 330 -10.69 -76.05 9.97
N TYR A 331 -10.70 -76.79 8.88
CA TYR A 331 -11.99 -77.29 8.32
C TYR A 331 -12.64 -78.33 9.25
N PRO A 332 -13.98 -78.36 9.36
CA PRO A 332 -14.68 -79.42 10.09
C PRO A 332 -14.52 -80.75 9.32
N ARG A 333 -14.63 -81.82 10.05
CA ARG A 333 -14.79 -83.12 9.43
C ARG A 333 -16.30 -83.36 9.19
N LEU A 334 -16.59 -83.67 7.93
CA LEU A 334 -17.95 -83.88 7.48
C LEU A 334 -18.22 -85.39 7.37
N ASN A 335 -19.44 -85.80 7.68
CA ASN A 335 -19.92 -87.14 7.47
C ASN A 335 -21.24 -87.07 6.71
N TRP A 336 -21.49 -88.09 5.91
CA TRP A 336 -22.77 -88.31 5.23
C TRP A 336 -23.61 -89.27 6.05
N ASN A 337 -24.74 -88.84 6.58
CA ASN A 337 -25.62 -89.63 7.43
C ASN A 337 -27.06 -89.41 6.99
N ASP A 338 -27.80 -90.54 6.76
CA ASP A 338 -29.23 -90.57 6.34
C ASP A 338 -29.57 -89.60 5.19
N GLY A 339 -28.71 -89.50 4.20
CA GLY A 339 -28.96 -88.65 3.02
C GLY A 339 -28.64 -87.16 3.26
N ARG A 340 -27.98 -86.79 4.32
CA ARG A 340 -27.59 -85.40 4.68
C ARG A 340 -26.14 -85.36 5.07
N LEU A 341 -25.55 -84.15 4.80
CA LEU A 341 -24.23 -83.83 5.21
C LEU A 341 -24.31 -83.32 6.64
N GLU A 342 -23.49 -83.89 7.53
CA GLU A 342 -23.43 -83.45 8.95
C GLU A 342 -21.99 -83.19 9.36
N ILE A 343 -21.79 -82.30 10.33
CA ILE A 343 -20.49 -82.03 10.89
C ILE A 343 -20.22 -83.08 11.97
N PHE A 344 -19.27 -83.99 11.69
CA PHE A 344 -18.81 -85.00 12.63
C PHE A 344 -17.85 -84.41 13.69
N GLN A 345 -17.02 -83.50 13.29
CA GLN A 345 -16.09 -82.81 14.17
C GLN A 345 -16.02 -81.32 13.74
N GLU A 346 -16.34 -80.45 14.68
CA GLU A 346 -16.26 -79.00 14.47
C GLU A 346 -14.86 -78.54 14.03
N GLY A 347 -14.82 -77.57 13.11
CA GLY A 347 -13.58 -76.87 12.78
C GLY A 347 -13.15 -75.98 13.93
N LYS A 348 -11.87 -75.80 14.07
CA LYS A 348 -11.36 -74.84 15.05
C LYS A 348 -11.35 -73.44 14.44
N PRO A 349 -11.78 -72.41 15.17
CA PRO A 349 -11.68 -71.07 14.68
C PRO A 349 -10.22 -70.66 14.44
N GLY A 350 -10.01 -69.82 13.45
CA GLY A 350 -8.77 -69.09 13.28
C GLY A 350 -8.70 -67.91 14.18
N ARG A 351 -7.54 -67.28 14.23
CA ARG A 351 -7.36 -65.96 14.89
C ARG A 351 -6.42 -65.09 14.12
N ARG A 352 -6.73 -63.81 14.06
CA ARG A 352 -5.94 -62.78 13.44
C ARG A 352 -5.91 -61.59 14.38
N ILE A 353 -4.88 -60.77 14.31
CA ILE A 353 -4.87 -59.54 15.13
C ILE A 353 -6.06 -58.66 14.78
N ASP A 354 -6.56 -57.90 15.74
CA ASP A 354 -7.54 -56.86 15.53
C ASP A 354 -6.79 -55.58 15.16
N GLU A 355 -6.66 -55.35 13.85
CA GLU A 355 -5.89 -54.26 13.28
C GLU A 355 -6.45 -52.89 13.69
N ALA A 356 -7.78 -52.76 13.88
CA ALA A 356 -8.40 -51.50 14.24
C ALA A 356 -8.10 -51.18 15.71
N GLN A 357 -8.23 -52.16 16.61
CA GLN A 357 -7.91 -51.97 18.03
C GLN A 357 -6.40 -51.79 18.21
N ALA A 358 -5.58 -52.51 17.45
CA ALA A 358 -4.12 -52.34 17.48
C ALA A 358 -3.69 -50.92 17.03
N PHE A 359 -4.37 -50.39 16.03
CA PHE A 359 -4.11 -49.00 15.58
C PHE A 359 -4.36 -47.98 16.69
N GLU A 360 -5.52 -48.04 17.36
CA GLU A 360 -5.83 -47.13 18.47
C GLU A 360 -4.82 -47.23 19.63
N ALA A 361 -4.45 -48.49 19.98
CA ALA A 361 -3.45 -48.75 21.00
C ALA A 361 -2.06 -48.26 20.61
N VAL A 362 -1.67 -48.36 19.36
CA VAL A 362 -0.41 -47.77 18.81
C VAL A 362 -0.45 -46.24 18.94
N MET A 363 -1.53 -45.62 18.50
CA MET A 363 -1.65 -44.16 18.54
C MET A 363 -1.58 -43.65 19.98
N GLU A 364 -2.22 -44.33 20.94
CA GLU A 364 -2.12 -44.00 22.36
C GLU A 364 -0.69 -44.20 22.90
N ALA A 365 -0.04 -45.32 22.57
CA ALA A 365 1.29 -45.63 23.04
C ALA A 365 2.35 -44.61 22.54
N LEU A 366 2.20 -44.04 21.37
CA LEU A 366 3.11 -43.03 20.82
C LEU A 366 3.07 -41.69 21.60
N THR A 367 2.03 -41.43 22.38
CA THR A 367 1.95 -40.29 23.28
C THR A 367 2.60 -40.55 24.67
N ARG A 368 2.94 -41.78 24.95
CA ARG A 368 3.53 -42.19 26.26
C ARG A 368 5.05 -41.97 26.25
N PRO A 369 5.65 -41.88 27.46
CA PRO A 369 7.12 -41.92 27.62
C PRO A 369 7.74 -43.16 26.95
N ALA A 370 8.99 -43.02 26.54
CA ALA A 370 9.73 -44.05 25.77
C ALA A 370 9.75 -45.45 26.46
N ASP A 371 9.85 -45.47 27.79
CA ASP A 371 9.88 -46.69 28.63
C ASP A 371 8.53 -47.38 28.77
N GLN A 372 7.43 -46.74 28.33
CA GLN A 372 6.05 -47.24 28.45
C GLN A 372 5.43 -47.56 27.11
N ARG A 373 6.23 -47.67 26.05
CA ARG A 373 5.77 -47.89 24.66
C ARG A 373 5.69 -49.37 24.31
N GLU A 374 4.96 -50.10 25.10
CA GLU A 374 4.64 -51.49 24.87
C GLU A 374 3.11 -51.63 24.66
N VAL A 375 2.71 -52.27 23.56
CA VAL A 375 1.35 -52.51 23.18
C VAL A 375 1.10 -54.00 23.07
N THR A 376 0.22 -54.54 23.89
CA THR A 376 -0.25 -55.90 23.74
C THR A 376 -1.37 -55.92 22.69
N VAL A 377 -1.14 -56.58 21.59
CA VAL A 377 -2.08 -56.65 20.45
C VAL A 377 -3.11 -57.78 20.73
N SER A 378 -4.37 -57.41 20.64
CA SER A 378 -5.50 -58.35 20.74
C SER A 378 -5.75 -59.10 19.45
N PHE A 379 -6.35 -60.25 19.57
CA PHE A 379 -6.79 -61.10 18.44
C PHE A 379 -8.30 -61.07 18.32
N ARG A 380 -8.77 -61.11 17.07
CA ARG A 380 -10.15 -61.44 16.74
C ARG A 380 -10.22 -62.90 16.24
N GLU A 381 -11.26 -63.61 16.63
CA GLU A 381 -11.50 -64.93 16.11
C GLU A 381 -12.08 -64.85 14.67
N ILE A 382 -11.61 -65.77 13.84
CA ILE A 382 -12.13 -65.99 12.49
C ILE A 382 -12.90 -67.31 12.55
N PRO A 383 -14.20 -67.31 12.31
CA PRO A 383 -14.98 -68.57 12.34
C PRO A 383 -14.39 -69.57 11.32
N PRO A 384 -14.53 -70.87 11.61
CA PRO A 384 -14.11 -71.90 10.63
C PRO A 384 -14.79 -71.69 9.30
N PRO A 385 -14.15 -72.02 8.16
CA PRO A 385 -14.68 -71.78 6.82
C PRO A 385 -16.04 -72.45 6.60
N ILE A 386 -16.32 -73.57 7.29
CA ILE A 386 -17.55 -74.27 7.25
C ILE A 386 -18.09 -74.44 8.66
N THR A 387 -19.32 -74.04 8.86
CA THR A 387 -20.09 -74.09 10.13
C THR A 387 -21.45 -74.77 9.84
N ALA A 388 -22.19 -75.10 10.86
CA ALA A 388 -23.55 -75.63 10.73
C ALA A 388 -24.48 -74.72 9.89
N ASP A 389 -24.26 -73.35 10.00
CA ASP A 389 -25.09 -72.35 9.34
C ASP A 389 -24.85 -72.22 7.84
N ASN A 390 -23.68 -72.69 7.36
CA ASN A 390 -23.34 -72.55 5.92
C ASN A 390 -23.09 -73.91 5.27
N LEU A 391 -23.33 -74.98 5.98
CA LEU A 391 -23.14 -76.37 5.47
C LEU A 391 -23.93 -76.65 4.22
N ASP A 392 -25.18 -76.21 4.20
CA ASP A 392 -26.12 -76.45 3.05
C ASP A 392 -25.67 -75.63 1.81
N GLN A 393 -24.90 -74.58 1.98
CA GLN A 393 -24.38 -73.71 0.91
C GLN A 393 -23.25 -74.40 0.11
N LEU A 394 -22.69 -75.49 0.62
CA LEU A 394 -21.60 -76.20 -0.04
C LEU A 394 -22.11 -76.93 -1.32
N GLY A 395 -23.44 -77.07 -1.49
CA GLY A 395 -24.03 -77.71 -2.67
C GLY A 395 -23.72 -79.20 -2.81
N ILE A 396 -23.29 -79.88 -1.73
CA ILE A 396 -22.98 -81.29 -1.72
C ILE A 396 -24.31 -82.00 -1.47
N THR A 397 -24.90 -82.56 -2.54
CA THR A 397 -26.26 -83.23 -2.52
C THR A 397 -26.23 -84.70 -2.69
N THR A 398 -25.11 -85.32 -2.98
CA THR A 398 -25.03 -86.73 -3.31
C THR A 398 -23.74 -87.35 -2.85
N LEU A 399 -23.82 -88.52 -2.22
CA LEU A 399 -22.68 -89.37 -1.90
C LEU A 399 -22.33 -90.20 -3.12
N ILE A 400 -21.12 -90.03 -3.67
CA ILE A 400 -20.67 -90.75 -4.89
C ILE A 400 -20.10 -92.16 -4.54
N GLY A 401 -19.54 -92.27 -3.32
CA GLY A 401 -18.92 -93.52 -2.85
C GLY A 401 -18.41 -93.42 -1.42
N VAL A 402 -18.20 -94.59 -0.82
CA VAL A 402 -17.55 -94.74 0.51
C VAL A 402 -16.26 -95.53 0.26
N GLY A 403 -15.13 -94.94 0.66
CA GLY A 403 -13.82 -95.59 0.57
C GLY A 403 -13.36 -96.17 1.89
#